data_df118162b2453e874b16b28421e7b315
#
_entry.id   df118162b2453e874b16b28421e7b315
#
_cell.length_a   1.000
_cell.length_b   1.000
_cell.length_c   1.000
_cell.angle_alpha   90.00
_cell.angle_beta   90.00
_cell.angle_gamma   90.00
#
_symmetry.space_group_name_H-M   'P 1'
#
loop_
_entity.id
_entity.type
_entity.pdbx_description
1 polymer ?
#
loop_
_entity_poly.entity_id
_entity_poly.type
_entity_poly.pdbx_seq_one_letter_code
_entity_poly.pdbx_strand_id
1 'polypeptide(L)'
;MKNVDRIPKYKKIKSDIIFPTFGFIALFLVVSFIFTLVFDIFLDGFVKLKDPNFYISFPSRFPDKAGILSGWVGTLLVMAGAIFWSLLIGVPAGIYLEEYAKKRGFIGKIEKIIELNINNLAAVPAIIYGLLALGIFVYRFKLGESILTAGLTLSILMLPVIVVNTREAIRRIPKDIREAAYAVGATKWDTVRDHILPYSLGGILTGLIIGASRAIGETAPLITIGALTFIAFLPPNPFIAEFPYISFAKYWEVLMSPFTVLPIQIFNWVSRPQAGFQINAAAAGFILLVLTVVMNALAYYIRLKVRRKYIW
;
A
#
# COMPACT_ATOMS: atom_id res chain seq x y z
N MET A 1 -45.61 -11.90 -35.70
CA MET A 1 -44.37 -11.13 -35.78
C MET A 1 -44.69 -9.71 -35.36
N LYS A 2 -44.38 -9.35 -34.09
CA LYS A 2 -44.67 -8.06 -33.50
C LYS A 2 -43.57 -7.05 -33.88
N ASN A 3 -44.00 -5.85 -34.28
CA ASN A 3 -43.14 -4.70 -34.57
C ASN A 3 -42.16 -4.43 -33.42
N VAL A 4 -40.86 -4.64 -33.64
CA VAL A 4 -39.81 -4.12 -32.81
C VAL A 4 -39.77 -2.63 -33.07
N ASP A 5 -40.26 -1.84 -32.11
CA ASP A 5 -40.30 -0.38 -32.13
C ASP A 5 -38.90 0.12 -32.49
N ARG A 6 -38.79 0.67 -33.70
CA ARG A 6 -37.57 1.37 -34.15
C ARG A 6 -37.48 2.67 -33.37
N ILE A 7 -36.73 2.64 -32.29
CA ILE A 7 -36.27 3.87 -31.64
C ILE A 7 -35.59 4.72 -32.72
N PRO A 8 -36.05 5.94 -32.99
CA PRO A 8 -35.49 6.71 -34.09
C PRO A 8 -34.01 6.93 -33.90
N LYS A 9 -33.22 6.51 -34.89
CA LYS A 9 -31.73 6.60 -34.94
C LYS A 9 -31.20 7.96 -34.45
N TYR A 10 -31.94 9.02 -34.64
CA TYR A 10 -31.57 10.38 -34.28
C TYR A 10 -31.52 10.65 -32.75
N LYS A 11 -32.36 10.01 -31.96
CA LYS A 11 -32.35 10.15 -30.49
C LYS A 11 -31.22 9.37 -29.85
N LYS A 12 -30.81 8.26 -30.45
CA LYS A 12 -29.67 7.42 -30.03
C LYS A 12 -28.33 8.15 -30.20
N ILE A 13 -28.13 8.83 -31.35
CA ILE A 13 -26.89 9.55 -31.65
C ILE A 13 -26.63 10.70 -30.67
N LYS A 14 -27.65 11.43 -30.24
CA LYS A 14 -27.48 12.53 -29.26
C LYS A 14 -27.12 12.02 -27.87
N SER A 15 -27.77 10.97 -27.38
CA SER A 15 -27.42 10.40 -26.06
C SER A 15 -26.04 9.73 -26.06
N ASP A 16 -25.66 9.10 -27.16
CA ASP A 16 -24.37 8.40 -27.33
C ASP A 16 -23.19 9.39 -27.41
N ILE A 17 -23.42 10.67 -27.71
CA ILE A 17 -22.41 11.74 -27.70
C ILE A 17 -22.44 12.49 -26.36
N ILE A 18 -23.61 12.82 -25.83
CA ILE A 18 -23.76 13.64 -24.62
C ILE A 18 -23.11 12.96 -23.41
N PHE A 19 -23.38 11.66 -23.20
CA PHE A 19 -22.86 10.95 -22.02
C PHE A 19 -21.34 10.84 -22.01
N PRO A 20 -20.65 10.40 -23.08
CA PRO A 20 -19.18 10.40 -23.14
C PRO A 20 -18.57 11.80 -23.00
N THR A 21 -19.21 12.82 -23.60
CA THR A 21 -18.72 14.22 -23.50
C THR A 21 -18.79 14.70 -22.05
N PHE A 22 -19.89 14.43 -21.35
CA PHE A 22 -20.02 14.77 -19.93
C PHE A 22 -18.99 14.03 -19.08
N GLY A 23 -18.79 12.73 -19.33
CA GLY A 23 -17.75 11.91 -18.69
C GLY A 23 -16.35 12.46 -18.93
N PHE A 24 -16.04 12.88 -20.16
CA PHE A 24 -14.75 13.48 -20.50
C PHE A 24 -14.53 14.82 -19.78
N ILE A 25 -15.54 15.71 -19.77
CA ILE A 25 -15.47 16.98 -19.04
C ILE A 25 -15.25 16.75 -17.54
N ALA A 26 -16.01 15.84 -16.93
CA ALA A 26 -15.86 15.51 -15.52
C ALA A 26 -14.44 14.99 -15.21
N LEU A 27 -13.93 14.07 -16.04
CA LEU A 27 -12.56 13.55 -15.91
C LEU A 27 -11.52 14.65 -16.05
N PHE A 28 -11.67 15.53 -17.08
CA PHE A 28 -10.77 16.66 -17.32
C PHE A 28 -10.74 17.61 -16.12
N LEU A 29 -11.89 17.95 -15.54
CA LEU A 29 -11.97 18.82 -14.36
C LEU A 29 -11.26 18.20 -13.16
N VAL A 30 -11.48 16.91 -12.88
CA VAL A 30 -10.81 16.21 -11.75
C VAL A 30 -9.30 16.17 -11.96
N VAL A 31 -8.83 15.81 -13.16
CA VAL A 31 -7.39 15.75 -13.47
C VAL A 31 -6.76 17.15 -13.38
N SER A 32 -7.43 18.18 -13.91
CA SER A 32 -6.96 19.58 -13.82
C SER A 32 -6.87 20.05 -12.37
N PHE A 33 -7.86 19.72 -11.53
CA PHE A 33 -7.84 20.05 -10.11
C PHE A 33 -6.67 19.38 -9.37
N ILE A 34 -6.47 18.08 -9.60
CA ILE A 34 -5.34 17.35 -9.00
C ILE A 34 -4.00 17.96 -9.47
N PHE A 35 -3.89 18.25 -10.77
CA PHE A 35 -2.68 18.87 -11.32
C PHE A 35 -2.39 20.23 -10.67
N THR A 36 -3.42 21.07 -10.51
CA THR A 36 -3.28 22.38 -9.85
C THR A 36 -2.77 22.22 -8.41
N LEU A 37 -3.37 21.30 -7.63
CA LEU A 37 -2.94 21.05 -6.25
C LEU A 37 -1.48 20.56 -6.17
N VAL A 38 -1.09 19.64 -7.04
CA VAL A 38 0.30 19.13 -7.07
C VAL A 38 1.27 20.25 -7.49
N PHE A 39 0.85 21.09 -8.45
CA PHE A 39 1.66 22.20 -8.92
C PHE A 39 1.82 23.29 -7.85
N ASP A 40 0.78 23.62 -7.11
CA ASP A 40 0.84 24.57 -5.98
C ASP A 40 1.80 24.05 -4.89
N ILE A 41 1.65 22.80 -4.46
CA ILE A 41 2.57 22.16 -3.49
C ILE A 41 4.02 22.19 -4.00
N PHE A 42 4.24 21.98 -5.31
CA PHE A 42 5.56 22.06 -5.90
C PHE A 42 6.13 23.50 -5.85
N LEU A 43 5.32 24.50 -6.20
CA LEU A 43 5.75 25.91 -6.20
C LEU A 43 6.07 26.38 -4.77
N ASP A 44 5.21 26.07 -3.81
CA ASP A 44 5.40 26.44 -2.41
C ASP A 44 6.65 25.80 -1.81
N GLY A 45 6.92 24.53 -2.17
CA GLY A 45 8.08 23.78 -1.69
C GLY A 45 9.38 24.02 -2.47
N PHE A 46 9.31 24.72 -3.62
CA PHE A 46 10.40 24.76 -4.61
C PHE A 46 11.76 25.22 -4.07
N VAL A 47 11.76 26.18 -3.16
CA VAL A 47 12.99 26.69 -2.54
C VAL A 47 13.72 25.59 -1.77
N LYS A 48 12.98 24.76 -1.00
CA LYS A 48 13.55 23.64 -0.24
C LYS A 48 13.86 22.43 -1.08
N LEU A 49 13.11 22.20 -2.16
CA LEU A 49 13.40 21.12 -3.10
C LEU A 49 14.75 21.27 -3.80
N LYS A 50 15.25 22.51 -3.95
CA LYS A 50 16.58 22.80 -4.51
C LYS A 50 17.72 22.66 -3.51
N ASP A 51 17.44 22.63 -2.21
CA ASP A 51 18.45 22.55 -1.16
C ASP A 51 18.86 21.08 -0.90
N PRO A 52 20.06 20.63 -1.27
CA PRO A 52 20.50 19.26 -1.01
C PRO A 52 20.51 18.91 0.49
N ASN A 53 20.75 19.90 1.36
CA ASN A 53 20.76 19.69 2.80
C ASN A 53 19.38 19.28 3.33
N PHE A 54 18.30 19.70 2.67
CA PHE A 54 16.94 19.33 3.06
C PHE A 54 16.72 17.80 3.09
N TYR A 55 17.35 17.08 2.17
CA TYR A 55 17.22 15.62 2.04
C TYR A 55 18.07 14.84 3.04
N ILE A 56 19.22 15.38 3.45
CA ILE A 56 20.23 14.68 4.27
C ILE A 56 20.30 15.18 5.71
N SER A 57 19.59 16.28 6.05
CA SER A 57 19.54 16.81 7.40
C SER A 57 18.38 16.21 8.21
N PHE A 58 18.57 16.13 9.51
CA PHE A 58 17.53 15.75 10.44
C PHE A 58 16.49 16.88 10.67
N PRO A 59 15.30 16.54 11.18
CA PRO A 59 14.34 17.55 11.63
C PRO A 59 14.99 18.53 12.63
N SER A 60 14.62 19.81 12.55
CA SER A 60 15.13 20.87 13.41
C SER A 60 13.99 21.74 13.94
N ARG A 61 14.26 22.44 15.04
CA ARG A 61 13.36 23.49 15.56
C ARG A 61 13.38 24.77 14.72
N PHE A 62 14.39 24.91 13.87
CA PHE A 62 14.56 26.06 12.97
C PHE A 62 14.18 25.63 11.56
N PRO A 63 13.24 26.32 10.89
CA PRO A 63 12.77 25.94 9.55
C PRO A 63 13.89 25.84 8.53
N ASP A 64 14.86 26.75 8.60
CA ASP A 64 15.96 26.84 7.63
C ASP A 64 16.90 25.62 7.69
N LYS A 65 17.08 25.04 8.89
CA LYS A 65 17.96 23.90 9.15
C LYS A 65 17.21 22.55 9.14
N ALA A 66 15.89 22.59 9.07
CA ALA A 66 15.07 21.38 9.15
C ALA A 66 15.13 20.59 7.85
N GLY A 67 15.46 19.31 7.96
CA GLY A 67 15.47 18.35 6.87
C GLY A 67 14.51 17.17 7.08
N ILE A 68 14.48 16.25 6.13
CA ILE A 68 13.54 15.12 6.09
C ILE A 68 14.22 13.75 6.20
N LEU A 69 15.49 13.68 6.52
CA LEU A 69 16.29 12.44 6.48
C LEU A 69 15.62 11.28 7.24
N SER A 70 15.27 11.49 8.51
CA SER A 70 14.60 10.45 9.32
C SER A 70 13.20 10.12 8.80
N GLY A 71 12.49 11.10 8.23
CA GLY A 71 11.14 10.91 7.70
C GLY A 71 11.09 10.00 6.47
N TRP A 72 11.92 10.25 5.44
CA TRP A 72 11.88 9.44 4.23
C TRP A 72 12.52 8.06 4.44
N VAL A 73 13.61 7.95 5.22
CA VAL A 73 14.21 6.65 5.57
C VAL A 73 13.22 5.82 6.38
N GLY A 74 12.58 6.41 7.39
CA GLY A 74 11.56 5.72 8.18
C GLY A 74 10.37 5.29 7.35
N THR A 75 9.89 6.13 6.41
CA THR A 75 8.83 5.74 5.47
C THR A 75 9.19 4.51 4.67
N LEU A 76 10.42 4.46 4.11
CA LEU A 76 10.85 3.29 3.34
C LEU A 76 10.95 2.02 4.18
N LEU A 77 11.51 2.11 5.39
CA LEU A 77 11.64 0.96 6.28
C LEU A 77 10.28 0.44 6.76
N VAL A 78 9.39 1.32 7.18
CA VAL A 78 8.03 0.95 7.61
C VAL A 78 7.24 0.34 6.44
N MET A 79 7.32 0.95 5.23
CA MET A 79 6.65 0.42 4.04
C MET A 79 7.21 -0.93 3.60
N ALA A 80 8.53 -1.13 3.66
CA ALA A 80 9.15 -2.43 3.39
C ALA A 80 8.60 -3.50 4.34
N GLY A 81 8.53 -3.21 5.63
CA GLY A 81 7.91 -4.08 6.64
C GLY A 81 6.43 -4.34 6.35
N ALA A 82 5.65 -3.30 6.05
CA ALA A 82 4.23 -3.42 5.74
C ALA A 82 3.97 -4.31 4.51
N ILE A 83 4.73 -4.11 3.44
CA ILE A 83 4.67 -4.92 2.22
C ILE A 83 5.04 -6.37 2.52
N PHE A 84 6.14 -6.60 3.23
CA PHE A 84 6.59 -7.95 3.58
C PHE A 84 5.53 -8.73 4.36
N TRP A 85 5.03 -8.19 5.45
CA TRP A 85 4.06 -8.87 6.30
C TRP A 85 2.70 -9.03 5.62
N SER A 86 2.26 -8.05 4.86
CA SER A 86 0.98 -8.13 4.15
C SER A 86 0.99 -9.17 3.02
N LEU A 87 2.12 -9.36 2.32
CA LEU A 87 2.28 -10.42 1.33
C LEU A 87 2.37 -11.79 2.00
N LEU A 88 3.19 -11.90 3.06
CA LEU A 88 3.41 -13.15 3.79
C LEU A 88 2.12 -13.72 4.37
N ILE A 89 1.20 -12.88 4.81
CA ILE A 89 -0.07 -13.30 5.43
C ILE A 89 -1.22 -13.27 4.41
N GLY A 90 -1.32 -12.18 3.64
CA GLY A 90 -2.48 -11.92 2.78
C GLY A 90 -2.56 -12.84 1.56
N VAL A 91 -1.42 -13.17 0.93
CA VAL A 91 -1.42 -14.05 -0.24
C VAL A 91 -1.80 -15.49 0.12
N PRO A 92 -1.17 -16.13 1.14
CA PRO A 92 -1.61 -17.45 1.57
C PRO A 92 -3.06 -17.50 2.06
N ALA A 93 -3.52 -16.46 2.77
CA ALA A 93 -4.92 -16.37 3.20
C ALA A 93 -5.88 -16.33 2.00
N GLY A 94 -5.56 -15.53 0.97
CA GLY A 94 -6.34 -15.46 -0.27
C GLY A 94 -6.37 -16.78 -1.03
N ILE A 95 -5.22 -17.46 -1.14
CA ILE A 95 -5.11 -18.80 -1.75
C ILE A 95 -5.96 -19.81 -0.97
N TYR A 96 -5.84 -19.83 0.35
CA TYR A 96 -6.61 -20.74 1.19
C TYR A 96 -8.11 -20.55 0.99
N LEU A 97 -8.60 -19.32 1.07
CA LEU A 97 -10.02 -19.01 0.95
C LEU A 97 -10.60 -19.33 -0.43
N GLU A 98 -9.81 -19.26 -1.52
CA GLU A 98 -10.34 -19.56 -2.86
C GLU A 98 -10.18 -21.01 -3.24
N GLU A 99 -9.05 -21.66 -2.89
CA GLU A 99 -8.75 -23.04 -3.34
C GLU A 99 -9.02 -24.10 -2.30
N TYR A 100 -8.84 -23.82 -1.01
CA TYR A 100 -8.91 -24.83 0.05
C TYR A 100 -10.15 -24.76 0.92
N ALA A 101 -10.83 -23.61 0.98
CA ALA A 101 -11.98 -23.40 1.84
C ALA A 101 -13.12 -24.39 1.54
N LYS A 102 -13.69 -24.94 2.59
CA LYS A 102 -14.83 -25.89 2.52
C LYS A 102 -16.13 -25.09 2.39
N LYS A 103 -16.88 -25.27 1.31
CA LYS A 103 -18.17 -24.59 1.09
C LYS A 103 -19.33 -25.15 1.93
N ARG A 104 -19.13 -26.25 2.67
CA ARG A 104 -20.19 -26.98 3.42
C ARG A 104 -19.72 -27.36 4.84
N GLY A 105 -20.69 -27.55 5.74
CA GLY A 105 -20.45 -27.95 7.13
C GLY A 105 -20.10 -26.78 8.05
N PHE A 106 -19.73 -27.10 9.30
CA PHE A 106 -19.40 -26.11 10.34
C PHE A 106 -18.19 -25.24 9.95
N ILE A 107 -17.15 -25.87 9.42
CA ILE A 107 -15.94 -25.17 8.94
C ILE A 107 -16.30 -24.20 7.83
N GLY A 108 -17.13 -24.59 6.86
CA GLY A 108 -17.56 -23.69 5.80
C GLY A 108 -18.37 -22.47 6.28
N LYS A 109 -19.08 -22.59 7.40
CA LYS A 109 -19.75 -21.44 8.05
C LYS A 109 -18.74 -20.47 8.64
N ILE A 110 -17.70 -20.96 9.31
CA ILE A 110 -16.62 -20.14 9.87
C ILE A 110 -15.88 -19.41 8.74
N GLU A 111 -15.52 -20.13 7.68
CA GLU A 111 -14.82 -19.54 6.51
C GLU A 111 -15.66 -18.45 5.85
N LYS A 112 -16.98 -18.64 5.73
CA LYS A 112 -17.88 -17.60 5.23
C LYS A 112 -17.93 -16.36 6.13
N ILE A 113 -17.90 -16.55 7.46
CA ILE A 113 -17.84 -15.44 8.41
C ILE A 113 -16.51 -14.68 8.25
N ILE A 114 -15.38 -15.39 8.10
CA ILE A 114 -14.07 -14.78 7.88
C ILE A 114 -14.08 -13.98 6.57
N GLU A 115 -14.63 -14.54 5.50
CA GLU A 115 -14.76 -13.87 4.20
C GLU A 115 -15.56 -12.56 4.30
N LEU A 116 -16.71 -12.61 4.97
CA LEU A 116 -17.53 -11.42 5.20
C LEU A 116 -16.80 -10.36 6.03
N ASN A 117 -16.06 -10.78 7.06
CA ASN A 117 -15.29 -9.87 7.89
C ASN A 117 -14.13 -9.23 7.11
N ILE A 118 -13.40 -9.98 6.28
CA ILE A 118 -12.32 -9.42 5.45
C ILE A 118 -12.85 -8.30 4.56
N ASN A 119 -14.01 -8.48 3.93
CA ASN A 119 -14.62 -7.45 3.10
C ASN A 119 -15.04 -6.21 3.92
N ASN A 120 -15.54 -6.41 5.15
CA ASN A 120 -15.95 -5.33 6.04
C ASN A 120 -14.74 -4.58 6.64
N LEU A 121 -13.61 -5.25 6.85
CA LEU A 121 -12.40 -4.62 7.37
C LEU A 121 -11.93 -3.45 6.49
N ALA A 122 -12.10 -3.51 5.17
CA ALA A 122 -11.74 -2.40 4.27
C ALA A 122 -12.50 -1.09 4.56
N ALA A 123 -13.67 -1.16 5.22
CA ALA A 123 -14.50 -0.02 5.59
C ALA A 123 -14.21 0.52 7.01
N VAL A 124 -13.36 -0.16 7.79
CA VAL A 124 -13.00 0.27 9.15
C VAL A 124 -12.14 1.54 9.09
N PRO A 125 -12.42 2.58 9.90
CA PRO A 125 -11.56 3.76 9.98
C PRO A 125 -10.13 3.40 10.37
N ALA A 126 -9.14 3.99 9.67
CA ALA A 126 -7.73 3.65 9.83
C ALA A 126 -7.21 3.78 11.28
N ILE A 127 -7.74 4.73 12.05
CA ILE A 127 -7.38 4.92 13.46
C ILE A 127 -7.67 3.70 14.33
N ILE A 128 -8.71 2.93 14.02
CA ILE A 128 -9.08 1.71 14.78
C ILE A 128 -7.98 0.65 14.64
N TYR A 129 -7.36 0.53 13.46
CA TYR A 129 -6.21 -0.37 13.28
C TYR A 129 -5.02 0.04 14.16
N GLY A 130 -4.80 1.34 14.31
CA GLY A 130 -3.76 1.85 15.22
C GLY A 130 -4.05 1.52 16.69
N LEU A 131 -5.28 1.73 17.15
CA LEU A 131 -5.68 1.39 18.52
C LEU A 131 -5.57 -0.13 18.79
N LEU A 132 -5.98 -0.96 17.84
CA LEU A 132 -5.82 -2.40 17.92
C LEU A 132 -4.33 -2.80 17.99
N ALA A 133 -3.51 -2.19 17.14
CA ALA A 133 -2.07 -2.43 17.10
C ALA A 133 -1.38 -1.96 18.38
N LEU A 134 -1.80 -0.83 18.95
CA LEU A 134 -1.32 -0.33 20.24
C LEU A 134 -1.57 -1.37 21.33
N GLY A 135 -2.79 -1.89 21.43
CA GLY A 135 -3.14 -2.90 22.43
C GLY A 135 -2.39 -4.21 22.27
N ILE A 136 -2.31 -4.73 21.03
CA ILE A 136 -1.73 -6.05 20.75
C ILE A 136 -0.21 -5.97 20.62
N PHE A 137 0.31 -5.13 19.72
CA PHE A 137 1.74 -5.15 19.39
C PHE A 137 2.56 -4.38 20.43
N VAL A 138 2.13 -3.17 20.81
CA VAL A 138 2.91 -2.37 21.78
C VAL A 138 2.80 -2.94 23.18
N TYR A 139 1.57 -3.13 23.69
CA TYR A 139 1.39 -3.52 25.08
C TYR A 139 1.45 -5.03 25.32
N ARG A 140 0.73 -5.84 24.54
CA ARG A 140 0.65 -7.28 24.79
C ARG A 140 1.90 -8.03 24.33
N PHE A 141 2.42 -7.74 23.13
CA PHE A 141 3.63 -8.36 22.60
C PHE A 141 4.91 -7.61 22.99
N LYS A 142 4.78 -6.43 23.61
CA LYS A 142 5.90 -5.61 24.06
C LYS A 142 6.91 -5.26 22.95
N LEU A 143 6.43 -5.09 21.71
CA LEU A 143 7.26 -4.70 20.58
C LEU A 143 7.62 -3.19 20.61
N GLY A 144 7.00 -2.42 21.52
CA GLY A 144 7.25 -0.98 21.64
C GLY A 144 6.79 -0.17 20.42
N GLU A 145 7.10 1.12 20.46
CA GLU A 145 6.81 2.09 19.39
C GLU A 145 7.89 2.01 18.31
N SER A 146 7.92 0.89 17.59
CA SER A 146 9.03 0.47 16.73
C SER A 146 8.65 0.43 15.25
N ILE A 147 9.67 0.38 14.37
CA ILE A 147 9.51 0.16 12.92
C ILE A 147 8.72 -1.13 12.65
N LEU A 148 9.00 -2.20 13.43
CA LEU A 148 8.28 -3.46 13.31
C LEU A 148 6.80 -3.30 13.62
N THR A 149 6.46 -2.63 14.72
CA THR A 149 5.07 -2.34 15.10
C THR A 149 4.36 -1.52 14.03
N ALA A 150 5.02 -0.51 13.49
CA ALA A 150 4.48 0.32 12.41
C ALA A 150 4.23 -0.50 11.13
N GLY A 151 5.20 -1.32 10.72
CA GLY A 151 5.07 -2.19 9.56
C GLY A 151 3.92 -3.20 9.71
N LEU A 152 3.80 -3.84 10.89
CA LEU A 152 2.70 -4.74 11.21
C LEU A 152 1.34 -4.02 11.19
N THR A 153 1.27 -2.80 11.75
CA THR A 153 0.05 -2.00 11.77
C THR A 153 -0.43 -1.66 10.37
N LEU A 154 0.45 -1.15 9.51
CA LEU A 154 0.11 -0.87 8.11
C LEU A 154 -0.16 -2.15 7.32
N SER A 155 0.49 -3.28 7.66
CA SER A 155 0.21 -4.56 7.01
C SER A 155 -1.23 -5.00 7.24
N ILE A 156 -1.75 -4.89 8.46
CA ILE A 156 -3.16 -5.22 8.77
C ILE A 156 -4.12 -4.36 7.94
N LEU A 157 -3.82 -3.09 7.76
CA LEU A 157 -4.61 -2.18 6.92
C LEU A 157 -4.59 -2.60 5.44
N MET A 158 -3.48 -3.16 4.96
CA MET A 158 -3.32 -3.64 3.59
C MET A 158 -3.93 -5.03 3.37
N LEU A 159 -4.02 -5.87 4.41
CA LEU A 159 -4.46 -7.28 4.32
C LEU A 159 -5.78 -7.47 3.55
N PRO A 160 -6.87 -6.74 3.84
CA PRO A 160 -8.15 -6.95 3.13
C PRO A 160 -8.01 -6.77 1.62
N VAL A 161 -7.28 -5.74 1.19
CA VAL A 161 -7.07 -5.44 -0.22
C VAL A 161 -6.26 -6.55 -0.90
N ILE A 162 -5.21 -7.05 -0.25
CA ILE A 162 -4.36 -8.12 -0.81
C ILE A 162 -5.12 -9.44 -0.88
N VAL A 163 -5.85 -9.81 0.18
CA VAL A 163 -6.65 -11.05 0.21
C VAL A 163 -7.71 -11.04 -0.89
N VAL A 164 -8.49 -9.97 -1.01
CA VAL A 164 -9.55 -9.85 -2.03
C VAL A 164 -8.96 -9.92 -3.44
N ASN A 165 -7.91 -9.14 -3.73
CA ASN A 165 -7.28 -9.16 -5.06
C ASN A 165 -6.62 -10.50 -5.38
N THR A 166 -6.04 -11.19 -4.39
CA THR A 166 -5.49 -12.54 -4.56
C THR A 166 -6.60 -13.52 -4.95
N ARG A 167 -7.72 -13.51 -4.24
CA ARG A 167 -8.88 -14.36 -4.54
C ARG A 167 -9.44 -14.09 -5.92
N GLU A 168 -9.65 -12.82 -6.27
CA GLU A 168 -10.16 -12.45 -7.60
C GLU A 168 -9.20 -12.85 -8.72
N ALA A 169 -7.89 -12.72 -8.51
CA ALA A 169 -6.88 -13.14 -9.47
C ALA A 169 -6.95 -14.67 -9.71
N ILE A 170 -7.08 -15.45 -8.65
CA ILE A 170 -7.21 -16.91 -8.71
C ILE A 170 -8.53 -17.31 -9.39
N ARG A 171 -9.62 -16.64 -9.08
CA ARG A 171 -10.97 -16.92 -9.60
C ARG A 171 -11.07 -16.71 -11.11
N ARG A 172 -10.26 -15.81 -11.67
CA ARG A 172 -10.21 -15.54 -13.12
C ARG A 172 -9.53 -16.64 -13.92
N ILE A 173 -8.80 -17.55 -13.28
CA ILE A 173 -8.13 -18.66 -13.96
C ILE A 173 -9.17 -19.71 -14.36
N PRO A 174 -9.23 -20.13 -15.66
CA PRO A 174 -10.18 -21.15 -16.14
C PRO A 174 -10.07 -22.45 -15.35
N LYS A 175 -11.20 -23.13 -15.17
CA LYS A 175 -11.26 -24.41 -14.46
C LYS A 175 -10.50 -25.51 -15.20
N ASP A 176 -10.48 -25.45 -16.52
CA ASP A 176 -9.82 -26.43 -17.40
C ASP A 176 -8.34 -26.62 -17.05
N ILE A 177 -7.65 -25.56 -16.58
CA ILE A 177 -6.25 -25.67 -16.15
C ILE A 177 -6.12 -26.56 -14.92
N ARG A 178 -7.06 -26.41 -13.96
CA ARG A 178 -7.08 -27.26 -12.76
C ARG A 178 -7.38 -28.71 -13.13
N GLU A 179 -8.36 -28.92 -14.00
CA GLU A 179 -8.79 -30.24 -14.47
C GLU A 179 -7.67 -30.92 -15.25
N ALA A 180 -6.98 -30.19 -16.14
CA ALA A 180 -5.84 -30.71 -16.88
C ALA A 180 -4.67 -31.12 -15.96
N ALA A 181 -4.36 -30.32 -14.94
CA ALA A 181 -3.34 -30.66 -13.96
C ALA A 181 -3.69 -31.93 -13.18
N TYR A 182 -4.94 -32.06 -12.74
CA TYR A 182 -5.41 -33.28 -12.04
C TYR A 182 -5.43 -34.51 -12.96
N ALA A 183 -5.74 -34.35 -14.25
CA ALA A 183 -5.75 -35.45 -15.21
C ALA A 183 -4.36 -36.08 -15.44
N VAL A 184 -3.28 -35.29 -15.26
CA VAL A 184 -1.90 -35.81 -15.34
C VAL A 184 -1.36 -36.23 -13.95
N GLY A 185 -2.22 -36.28 -12.92
CA GLY A 185 -1.89 -36.80 -11.59
C GLY A 185 -1.28 -35.77 -10.63
N ALA A 186 -1.34 -34.45 -10.95
CA ALA A 186 -0.86 -33.41 -10.04
C ALA A 186 -1.71 -33.35 -8.76
N THR A 187 -1.05 -33.15 -7.61
CA THR A 187 -1.76 -32.88 -6.36
C THR A 187 -2.36 -31.48 -6.37
N LYS A 188 -3.24 -31.20 -5.43
CA LYS A 188 -3.82 -29.85 -5.28
C LYS A 188 -2.74 -28.79 -5.03
N TRP A 189 -1.72 -29.13 -4.23
CA TRP A 189 -0.60 -28.24 -3.96
C TRP A 189 0.25 -27.97 -5.21
N ASP A 190 0.57 -29.01 -5.99
CA ASP A 190 1.33 -28.85 -7.24
C ASP A 190 0.56 -27.97 -8.23
N THR A 191 -0.76 -28.20 -8.36
CA THR A 191 -1.63 -27.37 -9.20
C THR A 191 -1.59 -25.89 -8.75
N VAL A 192 -1.67 -25.64 -7.45
CA VAL A 192 -1.62 -24.26 -6.92
C VAL A 192 -0.26 -23.64 -7.14
N ARG A 193 0.83 -24.34 -6.79
CA ARG A 193 2.20 -23.83 -6.86
C ARG A 193 2.65 -23.56 -8.29
N ASP A 194 2.41 -24.51 -9.19
CA ASP A 194 3.02 -24.51 -10.53
C ASP A 194 2.14 -23.86 -11.61
N HIS A 195 0.82 -23.80 -11.39
CA HIS A 195 -0.12 -23.22 -12.34
C HIS A 195 -0.87 -22.01 -11.78
N ILE A 196 -1.60 -22.16 -10.67
CA ILE A 196 -2.51 -21.10 -10.21
C ILE A 196 -1.74 -19.87 -9.70
N LEU A 197 -0.75 -20.07 -8.84
CA LEU A 197 0.04 -18.96 -8.27
C LEU A 197 0.77 -18.15 -9.33
N PRO A 198 1.52 -18.75 -10.28
CA PRO A 198 2.18 -18.00 -11.35
C PRO A 198 1.23 -17.15 -12.20
N TYR A 199 0.08 -17.70 -12.58
CA TYR A 199 -0.92 -16.97 -13.36
C TYR A 199 -1.64 -15.86 -12.56
N SER A 200 -1.80 -16.02 -11.26
CA SER A 200 -2.43 -15.02 -10.38
C SER A 200 -1.49 -13.88 -9.96
N LEU A 201 -0.17 -14.01 -10.13
CA LEU A 201 0.81 -13.02 -9.69
C LEU A 201 0.52 -11.59 -10.18
N GLY A 202 0.06 -11.43 -11.42
CA GLY A 202 -0.30 -10.13 -11.97
C GLY A 202 -1.44 -9.44 -11.20
N GLY A 203 -2.43 -10.20 -10.72
CA GLY A 203 -3.52 -9.70 -9.88
C GLY A 203 -3.09 -9.46 -8.44
N ILE A 204 -2.28 -10.33 -7.87
CA ILE A 204 -1.69 -10.18 -6.52
C ILE A 204 -0.87 -8.88 -6.45
N LEU A 205 0.01 -8.65 -7.43
CA LEU A 205 0.80 -7.42 -7.52
C LEU A 205 -0.08 -6.17 -7.69
N THR A 206 -1.24 -6.29 -8.35
CA THR A 206 -2.21 -5.18 -8.42
C THR A 206 -2.77 -4.84 -7.03
N GLY A 207 -3.17 -5.86 -6.27
CA GLY A 207 -3.61 -5.69 -4.89
C GLY A 207 -2.54 -5.05 -4.00
N LEU A 208 -1.28 -5.46 -4.18
CA LEU A 208 -0.14 -4.87 -3.48
C LEU A 208 0.03 -3.38 -3.81
N ILE A 209 -0.01 -3.00 -5.10
CA ILE A 209 0.11 -1.60 -5.52
C ILE A 209 -0.98 -0.75 -4.89
N ILE A 210 -2.24 -1.21 -4.93
CA ILE A 210 -3.37 -0.49 -4.35
C ILE A 210 -3.23 -0.34 -2.83
N GLY A 211 -2.89 -1.45 -2.14
CA GLY A 211 -2.69 -1.45 -0.70
C GLY A 211 -1.55 -0.57 -0.24
N ALA A 212 -0.39 -0.65 -0.91
CA ALA A 212 0.79 0.16 -0.61
C ALA A 212 0.57 1.65 -0.89
N SER A 213 -0.10 2.00 -1.99
CA SER A 213 -0.44 3.39 -2.32
C SER A 213 -1.33 4.04 -1.25
N ARG A 214 -2.24 3.25 -0.66
CA ARG A 214 -3.07 3.71 0.45
C ARG A 214 -2.24 3.85 1.73
N ALA A 215 -1.45 2.84 2.07
CA ALA A 215 -0.73 2.76 3.33
C ALA A 215 0.36 3.84 3.49
N ILE A 216 1.05 4.24 2.41
CA ILE A 216 2.16 5.21 2.46
C ILE A 216 1.74 6.59 2.95
N GLY A 217 0.48 6.98 2.72
CA GLY A 217 -0.08 8.28 3.16
C GLY A 217 -0.79 8.24 4.51
N GLU A 218 -0.92 7.06 5.13
CA GLU A 218 -1.69 6.92 6.37
C GLU A 218 -0.90 7.40 7.60
N THR A 219 -1.44 8.41 8.27
CA THR A 219 -0.88 8.97 9.51
C THR A 219 -1.61 8.48 10.75
N ALA A 220 -2.93 8.34 10.69
CA ALA A 220 -3.77 8.09 11.86
C ALA A 220 -3.37 6.82 12.66
N PRO A 221 -3.17 5.64 12.06
CA PRO A 221 -2.75 4.47 12.80
C PRO A 221 -1.33 4.58 13.36
N LEU A 222 -0.45 5.33 12.68
CA LEU A 222 0.94 5.49 13.12
C LEU A 222 1.06 6.44 14.31
N ILE A 223 0.26 7.50 14.36
CA ILE A 223 0.19 8.40 15.52
C ILE A 223 -0.31 7.65 16.75
N THR A 224 -1.32 6.81 16.60
CA THR A 224 -1.89 6.07 17.75
C THR A 224 -0.93 5.05 18.36
N ILE A 225 -0.01 4.49 17.59
CA ILE A 225 1.03 3.56 18.10
C ILE A 225 2.29 4.28 18.60
N GLY A 226 2.31 5.63 18.66
CA GLY A 226 3.40 6.39 19.22
C GLY A 226 4.51 6.80 18.26
N ALA A 227 4.22 6.93 16.96
CA ALA A 227 5.19 7.45 16.01
C ALA A 227 5.69 8.84 16.42
N LEU A 228 7.00 9.01 16.47
CA LEU A 228 7.62 10.24 16.96
C LEU A 228 7.54 11.35 15.89
N THR A 229 7.22 12.56 16.34
CA THR A 229 7.17 13.75 15.46
C THR A 229 8.54 14.36 15.19
N PHE A 230 9.55 13.97 15.98
CA PHE A 230 10.91 14.47 15.87
C PHE A 230 11.92 13.37 16.21
N ILE A 231 12.73 12.96 15.24
CA ILE A 231 13.84 12.03 15.40
C ILE A 231 15.07 12.60 14.71
N ALA A 232 16.16 12.76 15.47
CA ALA A 232 17.44 13.27 14.99
C ALA A 232 18.52 12.18 14.92
N PHE A 233 18.13 10.94 14.64
CA PHE A 233 19.03 9.81 14.41
C PHE A 233 18.41 8.84 13.38
N LEU A 234 19.22 7.96 12.83
CA LEU A 234 18.79 6.85 12.00
C LEU A 234 18.88 5.54 12.78
N PRO A 235 18.10 4.52 12.40
CA PRO A 235 18.31 3.17 12.90
C PRO A 235 19.76 2.70 12.65
N PRO A 236 20.29 1.78 13.48
CA PRO A 236 21.63 1.27 13.30
C PRO A 236 21.78 0.58 11.93
N ASN A 237 22.98 0.68 11.32
CA ASN A 237 23.24 0.01 10.06
C ASN A 237 23.32 -1.52 10.28
N PRO A 238 22.45 -2.32 9.63
CA PRO A 238 22.49 -3.79 9.75
C PRO A 238 23.66 -4.43 9.01
N PHE A 239 24.29 -3.71 8.08
CA PHE A 239 25.46 -4.17 7.34
C PHE A 239 26.72 -3.83 8.09
N ILE A 240 27.61 -4.79 8.26
CA ILE A 240 28.91 -4.62 8.91
C ILE A 240 30.01 -4.83 7.87
N ALA A 241 31.10 -4.06 7.97
CA ALA A 241 32.26 -4.19 7.08
C ALA A 241 33.02 -5.50 7.29
N GLU A 242 32.92 -6.12 8.49
CA GLU A 242 33.58 -7.37 8.84
C GLU A 242 32.63 -8.57 8.68
N PHE A 243 33.21 -9.73 8.36
CA PHE A 243 32.43 -10.97 8.20
C PHE A 243 31.85 -11.47 9.55
N PRO A 244 30.58 -11.93 9.61
CA PRO A 244 29.61 -11.93 8.54
C PRO A 244 29.00 -10.53 8.29
N TYR A 245 28.94 -10.11 7.03
CA TYR A 245 28.49 -8.77 6.58
C TYR A 245 27.07 -8.37 7.00
N ILE A 246 26.28 -9.34 7.46
CA ILE A 246 24.91 -9.11 7.97
C ILE A 246 24.82 -9.67 9.38
N SER A 247 24.43 -8.82 10.36
CA SER A 247 24.21 -9.23 11.73
C SER A 247 22.71 -9.32 12.04
N PHE A 248 22.24 -10.50 12.42
CA PHE A 248 20.84 -10.68 12.87
C PHE A 248 20.50 -9.82 14.08
N ALA A 249 21.41 -9.66 15.03
CA ALA A 249 21.22 -8.81 16.20
C ALA A 249 20.99 -7.35 15.79
N LYS A 250 21.81 -6.80 14.89
CA LYS A 250 21.66 -5.45 14.36
C LYS A 250 20.38 -5.30 13.52
N TYR A 251 19.98 -6.34 12.78
CA TYR A 251 18.70 -6.33 12.06
C TYR A 251 17.51 -6.23 13.01
N TRP A 252 17.56 -6.95 14.12
CA TRP A 252 16.55 -6.85 15.17
C TRP A 252 16.54 -5.47 15.83
N GLU A 253 17.69 -4.87 16.10
CA GLU A 253 17.81 -3.51 16.61
C GLU A 253 17.18 -2.48 15.66
N VAL A 254 17.38 -2.61 14.35
CA VAL A 254 16.72 -1.76 13.34
C VAL A 254 15.21 -1.88 13.43
N LEU A 255 14.68 -3.10 13.48
CA LEU A 255 13.24 -3.36 13.55
C LEU A 255 12.62 -2.82 14.84
N MET A 256 13.35 -2.85 15.94
CA MET A 256 12.91 -2.38 17.26
C MET A 256 13.23 -0.89 17.50
N SER A 257 13.85 -0.20 16.55
CA SER A 257 14.16 1.22 16.66
C SER A 257 12.90 2.08 16.61
N PRO A 258 12.85 3.17 17.37
CA PRO A 258 11.82 4.20 17.22
C PRO A 258 11.79 4.75 15.79
N PHE A 259 10.64 5.21 15.35
CA PHE A 259 10.45 5.64 13.98
C PHE A 259 9.68 6.95 13.84
N THR A 260 9.90 7.62 12.73
CA THR A 260 9.02 8.64 12.16
C THR A 260 8.79 8.33 10.69
N VAL A 261 7.81 8.96 10.09
CA VAL A 261 7.52 8.84 8.65
C VAL A 261 7.20 10.21 8.08
N LEU A 262 7.41 10.39 6.77
CA LEU A 262 7.13 11.67 6.08
C LEU A 262 5.72 12.21 6.37
N PRO A 263 4.63 11.44 6.30
CA PRO A 263 3.29 11.95 6.60
C PRO A 263 3.17 12.57 8.00
N ILE A 264 3.80 11.97 9.02
CA ILE A 264 3.78 12.50 10.38
C ILE A 264 4.61 13.78 10.49
N GLN A 265 5.76 13.82 9.83
CA GLN A 265 6.60 15.01 9.80
C GLN A 265 5.90 16.18 9.09
N ILE A 266 5.22 15.92 7.98
CA ILE A 266 4.39 16.90 7.27
C ILE A 266 3.29 17.41 8.19
N PHE A 267 2.53 16.51 8.83
CA PHE A 267 1.47 16.86 9.77
C PHE A 267 1.98 17.78 10.90
N ASN A 268 3.14 17.45 11.49
CA ASN A 268 3.78 18.27 12.52
C ASN A 268 4.14 19.68 12.00
N TRP A 269 4.69 19.79 10.79
CA TRP A 269 5.10 21.06 10.22
C TRP A 269 3.92 21.95 9.81
N VAL A 270 2.88 21.37 9.22
CA VAL A 270 1.64 22.12 8.89
C VAL A 270 0.97 22.69 10.13
N SER A 271 1.09 22.00 11.26
CA SER A 271 0.51 22.43 12.53
C SER A 271 1.28 23.59 13.21
N ARG A 272 2.47 23.97 12.68
CA ARG A 272 3.28 25.04 13.25
C ARG A 272 2.93 26.41 12.65
N PRO A 273 2.92 27.48 13.47
CA PRO A 273 2.50 28.82 13.00
C PRO A 273 3.55 29.51 12.11
N GLN A 274 4.81 29.03 12.09
CA GLN A 274 5.88 29.68 11.32
C GLN A 274 5.77 29.32 9.82
N ALA A 275 5.71 30.32 8.97
CA ALA A 275 5.61 30.17 7.52
C ALA A 275 6.72 29.28 6.90
N GLY A 276 7.94 29.33 7.44
CA GLY A 276 9.05 28.49 6.96
C GLY A 276 8.79 26.99 7.14
N PHE A 277 8.01 26.55 8.14
CA PHE A 277 7.62 25.15 8.27
C PHE A 277 6.53 24.73 7.27
N GLN A 278 5.69 25.67 6.85
CA GLN A 278 4.71 25.39 5.79
C GLN A 278 5.40 25.16 4.44
N ILE A 279 6.45 25.92 4.12
CA ILE A 279 7.30 25.68 2.95
C ILE A 279 7.97 24.30 3.04
N ASN A 280 8.50 23.93 4.21
CA ASN A 280 9.10 22.62 4.43
C ASN A 280 8.06 21.50 4.29
N ALA A 281 6.85 21.71 4.80
CA ALA A 281 5.76 20.75 4.69
C ALA A 281 5.32 20.55 3.23
N ALA A 282 5.24 21.62 2.44
CA ALA A 282 4.95 21.55 1.01
C ALA A 282 6.04 20.77 0.26
N ALA A 283 7.32 21.08 0.51
CA ALA A 283 8.44 20.34 -0.07
C ALA A 283 8.41 18.85 0.31
N ALA A 284 8.20 18.53 1.58
CA ALA A 284 8.10 17.13 2.05
C ALA A 284 6.87 16.42 1.46
N GLY A 285 5.75 17.12 1.33
CA GLY A 285 4.53 16.61 0.68
C GLY A 285 4.77 16.25 -0.79
N PHE A 286 5.45 17.13 -1.53
CA PHE A 286 5.83 16.85 -2.91
C PHE A 286 6.78 15.63 -3.01
N ILE A 287 7.76 15.52 -2.10
CA ILE A 287 8.66 14.36 -2.06
C ILE A 287 7.90 13.08 -1.74
N LEU A 288 6.93 13.12 -0.83
CA LEU A 288 6.07 11.96 -0.53
C LEU A 288 5.26 11.53 -1.76
N LEU A 289 4.72 12.47 -2.54
CA LEU A 289 4.04 12.19 -3.80
C LEU A 289 4.99 11.53 -4.80
N VAL A 290 6.19 12.07 -4.99
CA VAL A 290 7.22 11.50 -5.88
C VAL A 290 7.59 10.09 -5.41
N LEU A 291 7.82 9.88 -4.12
CA LEU A 291 8.14 8.58 -3.55
C LEU A 291 7.03 7.55 -3.81
N THR A 292 5.77 7.97 -3.64
CA THR A 292 4.60 7.13 -3.94
C THR A 292 4.52 6.75 -5.41
N VAL A 293 4.73 7.73 -6.30
CA VAL A 293 4.73 7.48 -7.76
C VAL A 293 5.86 6.54 -8.16
N VAL A 294 7.08 6.75 -7.63
CA VAL A 294 8.24 5.89 -7.91
C VAL A 294 7.99 4.46 -7.41
N MET A 295 7.48 4.31 -6.19
CA MET A 295 7.15 3.00 -5.63
C MET A 295 6.10 2.27 -6.47
N ASN A 296 5.04 2.97 -6.90
CA ASN A 296 4.00 2.44 -7.76
C ASN A 296 4.52 2.09 -9.16
N ALA A 297 5.36 2.94 -9.74
CA ALA A 297 5.97 2.69 -11.04
C ALA A 297 6.88 1.46 -11.02
N LEU A 298 7.67 1.28 -9.95
CA LEU A 298 8.51 0.10 -9.75
C LEU A 298 7.65 -1.17 -9.63
N ALA A 299 6.62 -1.14 -8.79
CA ALA A 299 5.72 -2.27 -8.61
C ALA A 299 4.95 -2.60 -9.91
N TYR A 300 4.53 -1.58 -10.66
CA TYR A 300 3.90 -1.74 -11.98
C TYR A 300 4.87 -2.34 -13.01
N TYR A 301 6.13 -1.91 -13.01
CA TYR A 301 7.17 -2.48 -13.88
C TYR A 301 7.39 -3.97 -13.59
N ILE A 302 7.49 -4.34 -12.30
CA ILE A 302 7.60 -5.75 -11.89
C ILE A 302 6.37 -6.53 -12.35
N ARG A 303 5.17 -5.98 -12.18
CA ARG A 303 3.92 -6.58 -12.65
C ARG A 303 3.92 -6.82 -14.16
N LEU A 304 4.38 -5.84 -14.96
CA LEU A 304 4.47 -6.00 -16.42
C LEU A 304 5.44 -7.11 -16.81
N LYS A 305 6.61 -7.19 -16.16
CA LYS A 305 7.60 -8.23 -16.41
C LYS A 305 7.07 -9.63 -16.08
N VAL A 306 6.39 -9.77 -14.95
CA VAL A 306 5.74 -11.02 -14.54
C VAL A 306 4.63 -11.40 -15.51
N ARG A 307 3.76 -10.45 -15.86
CA ARG A 307 2.65 -10.70 -16.80
C ARG A 307 3.14 -11.18 -18.17
N ARG A 308 4.22 -10.59 -18.72
CA ARG A 308 4.78 -11.01 -20.02
C ARG A 308 5.28 -12.45 -20.01
N LYS A 309 5.71 -12.97 -18.87
CA LYS A 309 6.22 -14.35 -18.73
C LYS A 309 5.08 -15.39 -18.66
N TYR A 310 3.90 -14.99 -18.20
CA TYR A 310 2.76 -15.90 -17.94
C TYR A 310 1.48 -15.48 -18.67
N ILE A 311 1.61 -14.90 -19.89
CA ILE A 311 0.45 -14.62 -20.75
C ILE A 311 0.06 -15.90 -21.48
N TRP A 312 -1.24 -16.09 -21.57
CA TRP A 312 -1.97 -17.04 -22.43
C TRP A 312 -1.95 -16.59 -23.88
#